data_dedf564d2bcc302b9528006d65486d3b
#
_entry.id   dedf564d2bcc302b9528006d65486d3b
#
_cell.length_a   1.000
_cell.length_b   1.000
_cell.length_c   1.000
_cell.angle_alpha   90.00
_cell.angle_beta   90.00
_cell.angle_gamma   90.00
#
_symmetry.space_group_name_H-M   'P 1'
#
loop_
_entity.id
_entity.type
_entity.pdbx_description
1 polymer ?
#
loop_
_entity_poly.entity_id
_entity_poly.type
_entity_poly.pdbx_seq_one_letter_code
_entity_poly.pdbx_strand_id
1 'polypeptide(L)'
;MAKKKTIAFLAGGTALAAGITAHVLRKKAEKTTYKAELIEPVQPRKMGFYEKYVKRGLDVACASAAIICFSPLYIGVALLVKFKLGSPVIFTQDRPGLVDKDGRETVFKMYKFRTMTDERDENGELLPDDVRLTKFGAWLRKTSLDELAEVFNILNGTMSVIGPRPQLVRDMTFMTKEQRMRHTAKPGLSGLAQVNGRNAITWEDKLEWDKKYIRKVGFKEDVRIILETVKKAFN
;
A
#
# COMPACT_ATOMS: atom_id res chain seq x y z
N MET A 1 -18.98 14.44 -37.33
CA MET A 1 -17.54 14.54 -36.95
C MET A 1 -17.27 14.44 -35.45
N ALA A 2 -18.22 14.67 -34.56
CA ALA A 2 -18.02 14.65 -33.10
C ALA A 2 -17.79 13.23 -32.48
N LYS A 3 -18.45 12.20 -32.97
CA LYS A 3 -18.33 10.82 -32.44
C LYS A 3 -16.93 10.18 -32.55
N LYS A 4 -16.12 10.58 -33.56
CA LYS A 4 -14.76 10.02 -33.71
C LYS A 4 -13.75 10.61 -32.70
N LYS A 5 -13.96 11.84 -32.23
CA LYS A 5 -13.06 12.49 -31.24
C LYS A 5 -13.26 11.92 -29.83
N THR A 6 -14.49 11.57 -29.46
CA THR A 6 -14.79 10.99 -28.13
C THR A 6 -14.22 9.57 -27.97
N ILE A 7 -14.26 8.76 -29.02
CA ILE A 7 -13.68 7.40 -29.01
C ILE A 7 -12.15 7.47 -28.93
N ALA A 8 -11.50 8.44 -29.57
CA ALA A 8 -10.05 8.63 -29.51
C ALA A 8 -9.59 9.07 -28.10
N PHE A 9 -10.40 9.86 -27.39
CA PHE A 9 -10.07 10.30 -26.01
C PHE A 9 -10.20 9.16 -25.00
N LEU A 10 -11.22 8.29 -25.15
CA LEU A 10 -11.38 7.08 -24.32
C LEU A 10 -10.30 6.04 -24.62
N ALA A 11 -9.92 5.86 -25.89
CA ALA A 11 -8.84 4.96 -26.29
C ALA A 11 -7.46 5.45 -25.81
N GLY A 12 -7.22 6.76 -25.80
CA GLY A 12 -5.99 7.34 -25.26
C GLY A 12 -5.84 7.17 -23.75
N GLY A 13 -6.93 7.33 -22.99
CA GLY A 13 -6.95 7.12 -21.54
C GLY A 13 -6.70 5.65 -21.14
N THR A 14 -7.29 4.73 -21.88
CA THR A 14 -7.07 3.28 -21.66
C THR A 14 -5.67 2.84 -22.06
N ALA A 15 -5.07 3.42 -23.11
CA ALA A 15 -3.69 3.13 -23.53
C ALA A 15 -2.67 3.68 -22.51
N LEU A 16 -2.92 4.86 -21.91
CA LEU A 16 -2.05 5.42 -20.87
C LEU A 16 -2.14 4.59 -19.58
N ALA A 17 -3.34 4.20 -19.18
CA ALA A 17 -3.56 3.32 -18.03
C ALA A 17 -2.93 1.93 -18.27
N ALA A 18 -3.09 1.36 -19.47
CA ALA A 18 -2.47 0.10 -19.87
C ALA A 18 -0.94 0.22 -19.95
N GLY A 19 -0.40 1.36 -20.41
CA GLY A 19 1.05 1.63 -20.42
C GLY A 19 1.64 1.72 -19.02
N ILE A 20 0.98 2.39 -18.10
CA ILE A 20 1.39 2.46 -16.69
C ILE A 20 1.28 1.06 -16.06
N THR A 21 0.19 0.33 -16.31
CA THR A 21 -0.02 -1.03 -15.80
C THR A 21 1.04 -1.99 -16.37
N ALA A 22 1.33 -1.92 -17.66
CA ALA A 22 2.36 -2.76 -18.30
C ALA A 22 3.77 -2.43 -17.83
N HIS A 23 4.09 -1.16 -17.54
CA HIS A 23 5.40 -0.77 -17.01
C HIS A 23 5.55 -1.23 -15.55
N VAL A 24 4.49 -1.13 -14.74
CA VAL A 24 4.47 -1.61 -13.35
C VAL A 24 4.52 -3.14 -13.28
N LEU A 25 3.79 -3.83 -14.18
CA LEU A 25 3.79 -5.29 -14.25
C LEU A 25 5.10 -5.86 -14.84
N ARG A 26 5.80 -5.11 -15.70
CA ARG A 26 7.05 -5.55 -16.34
C ARG A 26 8.27 -5.42 -15.42
N LYS A 27 8.27 -4.52 -14.45
CA LYS A 27 9.16 -4.60 -13.29
C LYS A 27 8.60 -5.68 -12.38
N LYS A 28 8.93 -6.95 -12.67
CA LYS A 28 8.87 -8.04 -11.71
C LYS A 28 9.34 -7.45 -10.38
N ALA A 29 8.43 -7.32 -9.37
CA ALA A 29 8.81 -6.81 -8.06
C ALA A 29 10.06 -7.61 -7.67
N GLU A 30 11.23 -6.99 -7.71
CA GLU A 30 12.43 -7.58 -7.15
C GLU A 30 12.10 -7.81 -5.69
N LYS A 31 11.83 -9.07 -5.36
CA LYS A 31 11.71 -9.52 -3.99
C LYS A 31 13.08 -9.33 -3.35
N THR A 32 13.33 -8.13 -2.91
CA THR A 32 14.51 -7.83 -2.11
C THR A 32 14.30 -8.55 -0.80
N THR A 33 14.92 -9.70 -0.68
CA THR A 33 14.93 -10.43 0.59
C THR A 33 15.83 -9.65 1.54
N TYR A 34 15.24 -9.05 2.57
CA TYR A 34 16.02 -8.39 3.62
C TYR A 34 16.84 -9.45 4.35
N LYS A 35 18.15 -9.46 4.15
CA LYS A 35 19.11 -10.28 4.89
C LYS A 35 19.32 -9.69 6.29
N ALA A 36 18.33 -9.77 7.14
CA ALA A 36 18.54 -9.58 8.57
C ALA A 36 19.11 -10.88 9.12
N GLU A 37 20.41 -11.02 9.08
CA GLU A 37 21.15 -12.18 9.65
C GLU A 37 20.96 -12.33 11.17
N LEU A 38 20.31 -11.36 11.82
CA LEU A 38 20.14 -11.24 13.27
C LEU A 38 18.70 -11.45 13.75
N ILE A 39 17.71 -11.61 12.87
CA ILE A 39 16.30 -11.72 13.29
C ILE A 39 15.86 -13.18 13.14
N GLU A 40 15.37 -13.77 14.23
CA GLU A 40 14.84 -15.16 14.19
C GLU A 40 13.73 -15.33 13.14
N PRO A 41 13.74 -16.41 12.35
CA PRO A 41 12.67 -16.72 11.40
C PRO A 41 11.31 -16.84 12.09
N VAL A 42 10.27 -16.33 11.45
CA VAL A 42 8.88 -16.49 11.87
C VAL A 42 8.30 -17.75 11.26
N GLN A 43 7.56 -18.53 12.03
CA GLN A 43 6.94 -19.74 11.50
C GLN A 43 5.84 -19.37 10.47
N PRO A 44 5.97 -19.80 9.19
CA PRO A 44 4.95 -19.50 8.19
C PRO A 44 3.62 -20.16 8.56
N ARG A 45 2.52 -19.41 8.43
CA ARG A 45 1.16 -19.92 8.65
C ARG A 45 0.64 -20.58 7.37
N LYS A 46 -0.06 -21.69 7.50
CA LYS A 46 -0.81 -22.26 6.36
C LYS A 46 -1.97 -21.33 5.99
N MET A 47 -1.97 -20.82 4.77
CA MET A 47 -3.10 -20.05 4.24
C MET A 47 -4.27 -20.96 3.93
N GLY A 48 -5.48 -20.60 4.40
CA GLY A 48 -6.71 -21.28 4.05
C GLY A 48 -7.12 -21.06 2.59
N PHE A 49 -8.10 -21.84 2.10
CA PHE A 49 -8.64 -21.73 0.74
C PHE A 49 -9.12 -20.31 0.43
N TYR A 50 -9.87 -19.70 1.35
CA TYR A 50 -10.34 -18.32 1.21
C TYR A 50 -9.18 -17.35 0.93
N GLU A 51 -8.15 -17.36 1.77
CA GLU A 51 -7.03 -16.42 1.68
C GLU A 51 -6.22 -16.61 0.40
N LYS A 52 -6.02 -17.85 0.01
CA LYS A 52 -5.19 -18.20 -1.15
C LYS A 52 -5.85 -17.87 -2.49
N TYR A 53 -7.17 -18.10 -2.61
CA TYR A 53 -7.88 -18.02 -3.90
C TYR A 53 -8.95 -16.94 -3.90
N VAL A 54 -9.92 -17.00 -2.97
CA VAL A 54 -11.09 -16.11 -2.99
C VAL A 54 -10.68 -14.67 -2.69
N LYS A 55 -9.94 -14.47 -1.60
CA LYS A 55 -9.45 -13.14 -1.21
C LYS A 55 -8.58 -12.53 -2.31
N ARG A 56 -7.69 -13.32 -2.92
CA ARG A 56 -6.86 -12.84 -4.03
C ARG A 56 -7.69 -12.42 -5.25
N GLY A 57 -8.71 -13.20 -5.59
CA GLY A 57 -9.63 -12.85 -6.66
C GLY A 57 -10.37 -11.54 -6.38
N LEU A 58 -10.87 -11.37 -5.15
CA LEU A 58 -11.52 -10.13 -4.70
C LEU A 58 -10.55 -8.93 -4.71
N ASP A 59 -9.31 -9.11 -4.22
CA ASP A 59 -8.27 -8.07 -4.26
C ASP A 59 -8.04 -7.55 -5.69
N VAL A 60 -7.90 -8.47 -6.66
CA VAL A 60 -7.69 -8.11 -8.07
C VAL A 60 -8.91 -7.40 -8.63
N ALA A 61 -10.11 -7.92 -8.38
CA ALA A 61 -11.35 -7.32 -8.86
C ALA A 61 -11.56 -5.90 -8.29
N CYS A 62 -11.39 -5.73 -6.96
CA CYS A 62 -11.52 -4.43 -6.30
C CYS A 62 -10.45 -3.43 -6.80
N ALA A 63 -9.19 -3.86 -6.91
CA ALA A 63 -8.12 -3.00 -7.39
C ALA A 63 -8.33 -2.57 -8.85
N SER A 64 -8.75 -3.50 -9.72
CA SER A 64 -9.05 -3.20 -11.12
C SER A 64 -10.23 -2.24 -11.25
N ALA A 65 -11.32 -2.48 -10.50
CA ALA A 65 -12.48 -1.59 -10.47
C ALA A 65 -12.09 -0.19 -9.97
N ALA A 66 -11.31 -0.10 -8.89
CA ALA A 66 -10.84 1.17 -8.36
C ALA A 66 -9.98 1.94 -9.38
N ILE A 67 -9.05 1.28 -10.09
CA ILE A 67 -8.24 1.91 -11.14
C ILE A 67 -9.12 2.47 -12.26
N ILE A 68 -10.10 1.69 -12.71
CA ILE A 68 -11.00 2.11 -13.82
C ILE A 68 -11.90 3.26 -13.35
N CYS A 69 -12.61 3.10 -12.23
CA CYS A 69 -13.58 4.08 -11.75
C CYS A 69 -12.92 5.41 -11.34
N PHE A 70 -11.76 5.35 -10.70
CA PHE A 70 -11.06 6.52 -10.20
C PHE A 70 -9.91 6.98 -11.12
N SER A 71 -9.83 6.47 -12.36
CA SER A 71 -8.78 6.88 -13.31
C SER A 71 -8.64 8.39 -13.50
N PRO A 72 -9.74 9.22 -13.60
CA PRO A 72 -9.59 10.66 -13.70
C PRO A 72 -8.95 11.27 -12.43
N LEU A 73 -9.29 10.75 -11.25
CA LEU A 73 -8.71 11.20 -9.99
C LEU A 73 -7.20 10.86 -9.92
N TYR A 74 -6.80 9.65 -10.31
CA TYR A 74 -5.38 9.28 -10.39
C TYR A 74 -4.59 10.20 -11.30
N ILE A 75 -5.14 10.51 -12.49
CA ILE A 75 -4.51 11.42 -13.45
C ILE A 75 -4.43 12.83 -12.85
N GLY A 76 -5.51 13.33 -12.27
CA GLY A 76 -5.56 14.65 -11.64
C GLY A 76 -4.52 14.81 -10.53
N VAL A 77 -4.44 13.85 -9.60
CA VAL A 77 -3.44 13.84 -8.53
C VAL A 77 -2.02 13.75 -9.10
N ALA A 78 -1.78 12.89 -10.09
CA ALA A 78 -0.48 12.76 -10.73
C ALA A 78 -0.01 14.08 -11.38
N LEU A 79 -0.90 14.76 -12.08
CA LEU A 79 -0.62 16.07 -12.69
C LEU A 79 -0.34 17.14 -11.62
N LEU A 80 -1.17 17.20 -10.56
CA LEU A 80 -0.96 18.14 -9.47
C LEU A 80 0.39 17.91 -8.77
N VAL A 81 0.74 16.66 -8.50
CA VAL A 81 2.06 16.32 -7.93
C VAL A 81 3.17 16.73 -8.89
N LYS A 82 3.03 16.43 -10.19
CA LYS A 82 4.02 16.81 -11.20
C LYS A 82 4.25 18.31 -11.25
N PHE A 83 3.18 19.12 -11.23
CA PHE A 83 3.29 20.58 -11.29
C PHE A 83 3.74 21.22 -9.98
N LYS A 84 3.34 20.68 -8.82
CA LYS A 84 3.63 21.27 -7.51
C LYS A 84 4.96 20.78 -6.89
N LEU A 85 5.35 19.53 -7.16
CA LEU A 85 6.52 18.90 -6.53
C LEU A 85 7.55 18.38 -7.55
N GLY A 86 7.21 18.37 -8.84
CA GLY A 86 8.10 17.89 -9.89
C GLY A 86 8.09 16.36 -10.06
N SER A 87 9.18 15.83 -10.60
CA SER A 87 9.39 14.39 -10.79
C SER A 87 10.37 13.82 -9.77
N PRO A 88 10.25 12.52 -9.40
CA PRO A 88 9.21 11.58 -9.81
C PRO A 88 7.85 11.84 -9.13
N VAL A 89 6.75 11.49 -9.80
CA VAL A 89 5.37 11.64 -9.26
C VAL A 89 5.08 10.59 -8.20
N ILE A 90 5.61 9.38 -8.39
CA ILE A 90 5.46 8.25 -7.46
C ILE A 90 6.70 8.13 -6.59
N PHE A 91 6.48 8.17 -5.30
CA PHE A 91 7.44 7.82 -4.27
C PHE A 91 7.33 6.34 -3.93
N THR A 92 8.45 5.69 -3.70
CA THR A 92 8.49 4.29 -3.29
C THR A 92 9.20 4.15 -1.96
N GLN A 93 8.66 3.31 -1.08
CA GLN A 93 9.26 3.02 0.22
C GLN A 93 9.27 1.52 0.48
N ASP A 94 10.41 1.01 0.91
CA ASP A 94 10.56 -0.40 1.25
C ASP A 94 9.75 -0.73 2.52
N ARG A 95 8.94 -1.80 2.42
CA ARG A 95 8.06 -2.27 3.48
C ARG A 95 8.17 -3.79 3.62
N PRO A 96 8.07 -4.33 4.85
CA PRO A 96 7.97 -5.77 5.05
C PRO A 96 6.66 -6.30 4.47
N GLY A 97 6.78 -7.37 3.73
CA GLY A 97 5.68 -8.09 3.10
C GLY A 97 5.43 -9.44 3.75
N LEU A 98 4.90 -10.35 2.95
CA LEU A 98 4.60 -11.70 3.40
C LEU A 98 5.88 -12.47 3.75
N VAL A 99 5.81 -13.27 4.82
CA VAL A 99 6.87 -14.21 5.20
C VAL A 99 7.01 -15.29 4.11
N ASP A 100 8.23 -15.59 3.73
CA ASP A 100 8.57 -16.64 2.78
C ASP A 100 8.60 -18.05 3.43
N LYS A 101 9.03 -19.04 2.67
CA LYS A 101 9.11 -20.43 3.11
C LYS A 101 10.13 -20.64 4.24
N ASP A 102 11.15 -19.81 4.30
CA ASP A 102 12.24 -19.87 5.26
C ASP A 102 11.93 -19.07 6.53
N GLY A 103 10.71 -18.51 6.61
CA GLY A 103 10.26 -17.72 7.77
C GLY A 103 10.78 -16.28 7.78
N ARG A 104 11.27 -15.77 6.65
CA ARG A 104 11.80 -14.41 6.52
C ARG A 104 10.79 -13.50 5.81
N GLU A 105 10.67 -12.26 6.26
CA GLU A 105 9.83 -11.29 5.61
C GLU A 105 10.41 -10.91 4.25
N THR A 106 9.58 -10.99 3.20
CA THR A 106 9.92 -10.36 1.93
C THR A 106 9.84 -8.84 2.09
N VAL A 107 10.64 -8.12 1.32
CA VAL A 107 10.55 -6.65 1.26
C VAL A 107 9.97 -6.25 -0.10
N PHE A 108 9.00 -5.34 -0.10
CA PHE A 108 8.41 -4.83 -1.32
C PHE A 108 8.42 -3.30 -1.35
N LYS A 109 8.38 -2.73 -2.54
CA LYS A 109 8.25 -1.28 -2.73
C LYS A 109 6.77 -0.87 -2.68
N MET A 110 6.40 -0.17 -1.62
CA MET A 110 5.07 0.42 -1.49
C MET A 110 5.02 1.72 -2.30
N TYR A 111 4.01 1.85 -3.14
CA TYR A 111 3.81 3.03 -4.00
C TYR A 111 2.95 4.07 -3.31
N LYS A 112 3.39 5.32 -3.34
CA LYS A 112 2.61 6.49 -2.89
C LYS A 112 2.77 7.63 -3.87
N PHE A 113 1.83 8.54 -3.92
CA PHE A 113 2.09 9.83 -4.54
C PHE A 113 3.08 10.61 -3.68
N ARG A 114 4.00 11.31 -4.35
CA ARG A 114 4.99 12.14 -3.68
C ARG A 114 4.32 13.29 -2.95
N THR A 115 4.76 13.56 -1.72
CA THR A 115 4.20 14.62 -0.85
C THR A 115 5.25 15.60 -0.36
N MET A 116 6.52 15.34 -0.62
CA MET A 116 7.67 16.11 -0.16
C MET A 116 8.55 16.55 -1.31
N THR A 117 9.30 17.63 -1.13
CA THR A 117 10.37 18.04 -2.05
C THR A 117 11.63 17.17 -1.86
N ASP A 118 12.58 17.27 -2.81
CA ASP A 118 13.91 16.63 -2.70
C ASP A 118 14.97 17.66 -2.32
N GLU A 119 14.59 18.71 -1.58
CA GLU A 119 15.51 19.74 -1.11
C GLU A 119 16.58 19.14 -0.22
N ARG A 120 17.81 19.62 -0.45
CA ARG A 120 19.02 19.13 0.22
C ARG A 120 19.78 20.28 0.85
N ASP A 121 20.59 19.95 1.86
CA ASP A 121 21.54 20.87 2.46
C ASP A 121 22.81 21.04 1.59
N GLU A 122 23.75 21.84 2.08
CA GLU A 122 25.03 22.10 1.41
C GLU A 122 25.92 20.85 1.27
N ASN A 123 25.67 19.80 2.07
CA ASN A 123 26.38 18.53 2.02
C ASN A 123 25.73 17.52 1.06
N GLY A 124 24.60 17.89 0.45
CA GLY A 124 23.81 17.02 -0.43
C GLY A 124 22.89 16.05 0.31
N GLU A 125 22.74 16.17 1.64
CA GLU A 125 21.80 15.39 2.43
C GLU A 125 20.39 15.97 2.35
N LEU A 126 19.36 15.11 2.41
CA LEU A 126 17.97 15.56 2.39
C LEU A 126 17.67 16.42 3.63
N LEU A 127 17.04 17.56 3.44
CA LEU A 127 16.54 18.37 4.55
C LEU A 127 15.53 17.58 5.39
N PRO A 128 15.32 17.97 6.67
CA PRO A 128 14.32 17.33 7.55
C PRO A 128 12.92 17.27 6.93
N ASP A 129 12.16 16.25 7.29
CA ASP A 129 10.86 15.95 6.69
C ASP A 129 9.83 17.08 6.86
N ASP A 130 9.88 17.80 7.99
CA ASP A 130 9.03 18.97 8.27
C ASP A 130 9.32 20.16 7.34
N VAL A 131 10.55 20.35 6.92
CA VAL A 131 10.95 21.38 5.93
C VAL A 131 10.49 20.97 4.52
N ARG A 132 10.66 19.71 4.17
CA ARG A 132 10.36 19.16 2.84
C ARG A 132 8.87 18.95 2.60
N LEU A 133 8.08 18.83 3.67
CA LEU A 133 6.65 18.60 3.58
C LEU A 133 5.91 19.89 3.22
N THR A 134 5.52 20.04 1.97
CA THR A 134 4.78 21.21 1.51
C THR A 134 3.34 21.23 2.04
N LYS A 135 2.69 22.40 2.04
CA LYS A 135 1.25 22.53 2.36
C LYS A 135 0.38 21.61 1.49
N PHE A 136 0.73 21.50 0.21
CA PHE A 136 0.06 20.60 -0.73
C PHE A 136 0.28 19.12 -0.35
N GLY A 137 1.50 18.75 -0.01
CA GLY A 137 1.81 17.39 0.46
C GLY A 137 1.10 17.04 1.76
N ALA A 138 1.02 17.99 2.69
CA ALA A 138 0.26 17.81 3.93
C ALA A 138 -1.25 17.60 3.66
N TRP A 139 -1.82 18.33 2.70
CA TRP A 139 -3.20 18.13 2.26
C TRP A 139 -3.40 16.74 1.65
N LEU A 140 -2.50 16.28 0.76
CA LEU A 140 -2.55 14.91 0.20
C LEU A 140 -2.57 13.84 1.30
N ARG A 141 -1.71 13.97 2.33
CA ARG A 141 -1.66 13.04 3.48
C ARG A 141 -2.92 13.10 4.33
N LYS A 142 -3.45 14.31 4.58
CA LYS A 142 -4.68 14.50 5.36
C LYS A 142 -5.88 13.82 4.68
N THR A 143 -5.94 13.89 3.35
CA THR A 143 -7.01 13.28 2.54
C THR A 143 -6.72 11.83 2.14
N SER A 144 -5.55 11.27 2.50
CA SER A 144 -5.07 9.94 2.10
C SER A 144 -4.99 9.75 0.57
N LEU A 145 -4.99 10.83 -0.21
CA LEU A 145 -4.84 10.76 -1.67
C LEU A 145 -3.45 10.29 -2.10
N ASP A 146 -2.44 10.46 -1.24
CA ASP A 146 -1.10 9.92 -1.48
C ASP A 146 -1.10 8.38 -1.49
N GLU A 147 -2.01 7.74 -0.78
CA GLU A 147 -2.12 6.28 -0.67
C GLU A 147 -2.88 5.63 -1.85
N LEU A 148 -3.51 6.40 -2.72
CA LEU A 148 -4.20 5.87 -3.90
C LEU A 148 -3.31 4.98 -4.77
N ALA A 149 -2.01 5.28 -4.85
CA ALA A 149 -1.06 4.48 -5.63
C ALA A 149 -0.83 3.06 -5.05
N GLU A 150 -1.22 2.80 -3.80
CA GLU A 150 -1.10 1.47 -3.18
C GLU A 150 -2.00 0.43 -3.87
N VAL A 151 -3.02 0.87 -4.61
CA VAL A 151 -3.86 -0.04 -5.43
C VAL A 151 -3.03 -0.87 -6.42
N PHE A 152 -1.93 -0.32 -6.94
CA PHE A 152 -1.01 -1.05 -7.82
C PHE A 152 -0.23 -2.14 -7.05
N ASN A 153 0.01 -1.94 -5.75
CA ASN A 153 0.55 -2.99 -4.88
C ASN A 153 -0.45 -4.12 -4.64
N ILE A 154 -1.75 -3.80 -4.55
CA ILE A 154 -2.80 -4.81 -4.45
C ILE A 154 -2.88 -5.59 -5.77
N LEU A 155 -2.88 -4.90 -6.89
CA LEU A 155 -2.99 -5.52 -8.21
C LEU A 155 -1.80 -6.45 -8.52
N ASN A 156 -0.57 -6.05 -8.16
CA ASN A 156 0.63 -6.90 -8.36
C ASN A 156 0.78 -7.99 -7.29
N GLY A 157 -0.04 -7.96 -6.22
CA GLY A 157 -0.13 -9.00 -5.19
C GLY A 157 0.86 -8.86 -4.04
N THR A 158 1.58 -7.74 -3.93
CA THR A 158 2.43 -7.45 -2.76
C THR A 158 1.61 -6.96 -1.56
N MET A 159 0.40 -6.43 -1.82
CA MET A 159 -0.58 -6.04 -0.81
C MET A 159 -1.95 -6.69 -1.08
N SER A 160 -2.85 -6.53 -0.13
CA SER A 160 -4.28 -6.90 -0.18
C SER A 160 -5.13 -5.67 0.17
N VAL A 161 -6.42 -5.70 -0.14
CA VAL A 161 -7.36 -4.68 0.33
C VAL A 161 -7.41 -4.67 1.87
N ILE A 162 -7.50 -5.86 2.48
CA ILE A 162 -7.56 -6.04 3.94
C ILE A 162 -6.36 -6.83 4.44
N GLY A 163 -5.69 -6.30 5.45
CA GLY A 163 -4.55 -6.94 6.10
C GLY A 163 -3.88 -6.01 7.13
N PRO A 164 -2.85 -6.49 7.83
CA PRO A 164 -2.03 -5.66 8.70
C PRO A 164 -1.38 -4.51 7.93
N ARG A 165 -1.46 -3.27 8.45
CA ARG A 165 -0.83 -2.11 7.78
C ARG A 165 0.69 -2.29 7.72
N PRO A 166 1.36 -2.18 6.54
CA PRO A 166 2.79 -2.38 6.43
C PRO A 166 3.55 -1.29 7.20
N GLN A 167 4.39 -1.70 8.15
CA GLN A 167 5.26 -0.81 8.94
C GLN A 167 6.58 -0.55 8.20
N LEU A 168 7.52 0.20 8.79
CA LEU A 168 8.84 0.38 8.21
C LEU A 168 9.68 -0.88 8.41
N VAL A 169 10.62 -1.14 7.49
CA VAL A 169 11.54 -2.28 7.61
C VAL A 169 12.33 -2.21 8.92
N ARG A 170 12.79 -1.02 9.32
CA ARG A 170 13.49 -0.80 10.59
C ARG A 170 12.66 -1.15 11.83
N ASP A 171 11.32 -1.05 11.73
CA ASP A 171 10.44 -1.31 12.87
C ASP A 171 10.41 -2.81 13.23
N MET A 172 10.79 -3.70 12.31
CA MET A 172 10.87 -5.14 12.57
C MET A 172 11.87 -5.47 13.67
N THR A 173 12.93 -4.67 13.84
CA THR A 173 13.95 -4.88 14.87
C THR A 173 13.42 -4.64 16.28
N PHE A 174 12.32 -3.92 16.43
CA PHE A 174 11.65 -3.65 17.70
C PHE A 174 10.50 -4.62 17.99
N MET A 175 10.18 -5.50 17.05
CA MET A 175 9.09 -6.48 17.19
C MET A 175 9.62 -7.80 17.73
N THR A 176 8.89 -8.38 18.69
CA THR A 176 9.12 -9.77 19.09
C THR A 176 8.77 -10.73 17.94
N LYS A 177 9.26 -11.97 18.00
CA LYS A 177 8.92 -13.01 17.02
C LYS A 177 7.40 -13.21 16.91
N GLU A 178 6.68 -13.17 18.03
CA GLU A 178 5.22 -13.28 18.04
C GLU A 178 4.54 -12.09 17.35
N GLN A 179 5.01 -10.88 17.57
CA GLN A 179 4.50 -9.67 16.90
C GLN A 179 4.77 -9.70 15.41
N ARG A 180 5.92 -10.25 14.99
CA ARG A 180 6.27 -10.41 13.58
C ARG A 180 5.41 -11.45 12.84
N MET A 181 4.66 -12.31 13.54
CA MET A 181 3.67 -13.19 12.93
C MET A 181 2.61 -12.44 12.13
N ARG A 182 2.41 -11.13 12.36
CA ARG A 182 1.57 -10.27 11.52
C ARG A 182 1.94 -10.33 10.03
N HIS A 183 3.20 -10.59 9.72
CA HIS A 183 3.71 -10.72 8.36
C HIS A 183 3.40 -12.09 7.72
N THR A 184 2.74 -13.00 8.44
CA THR A 184 2.23 -14.25 7.84
C THR A 184 0.93 -14.07 7.05
N ALA A 185 0.33 -12.87 7.06
CA ALA A 185 -0.71 -12.42 6.14
C ALA A 185 -0.16 -11.30 5.25
N LYS A 186 -0.73 -11.11 4.05
CA LYS A 186 -0.36 -9.98 3.20
C LYS A 186 -0.68 -8.66 3.88
N PRO A 187 0.20 -7.65 3.78
CA PRO A 187 -0.11 -6.32 4.26
C PRO A 187 -1.33 -5.75 3.52
N GLY A 188 -2.15 -4.95 4.23
CA GLY A 188 -3.40 -4.41 3.72
C GLY A 188 -3.43 -2.90 3.62
N LEU A 189 -4.25 -2.39 2.68
CA LEU A 189 -4.61 -0.98 2.58
C LEU A 189 -5.44 -0.57 3.80
N SER A 190 -6.43 -1.38 4.18
CA SER A 190 -7.14 -1.28 5.45
C SER A 190 -6.94 -2.56 6.28
N GLY A 191 -7.29 -2.53 7.57
CA GLY A 191 -7.12 -3.66 8.46
C GLY A 191 -7.68 -3.43 9.85
N LEU A 192 -7.65 -4.48 10.66
CA LEU A 192 -8.30 -4.47 11.96
C LEU A 192 -7.76 -3.38 12.92
N ALA A 193 -6.45 -3.12 12.90
CA ALA A 193 -5.85 -2.04 13.69
C ALA A 193 -6.30 -0.66 13.22
N GLN A 194 -6.43 -0.44 11.90
CA GLN A 194 -6.87 0.84 11.34
C GLN A 194 -8.32 1.16 11.75
N VAL A 195 -9.21 0.17 11.71
CA VAL A 195 -10.60 0.37 12.12
C VAL A 195 -10.81 0.45 13.64
N ASN A 196 -9.82 0.05 14.45
CA ASN A 196 -9.91 0.11 15.92
C ASN A 196 -9.12 1.27 16.56
N GLY A 197 -8.74 2.30 15.79
CA GLY A 197 -8.17 3.52 16.38
C GLY A 197 -7.07 4.17 15.57
N ARG A 198 -6.53 3.50 14.54
CA ARG A 198 -5.55 4.09 13.59
C ARG A 198 -4.34 4.69 14.33
N ASN A 199 -4.28 6.03 14.40
CA ASN A 199 -3.18 6.76 15.05
C ASN A 199 -3.44 7.05 16.54
N ALA A 200 -4.66 6.79 17.03
CA ALA A 200 -5.04 7.05 18.42
C ALA A 200 -4.73 5.90 19.39
N ILE A 201 -4.29 4.74 18.88
CA ILE A 201 -3.91 3.58 19.69
C ILE A 201 -2.40 3.41 19.74
N THR A 202 -1.90 2.78 20.79
CA THR A 202 -0.48 2.52 21.01
C THR A 202 0.11 1.60 19.92
N TRP A 203 1.42 1.53 19.86
CA TRP A 203 2.12 0.61 18.99
C TRP A 203 1.78 -0.85 19.31
N GLU A 204 1.77 -1.18 20.59
CA GLU A 204 1.46 -2.50 21.13
C GLU A 204 0.04 -2.92 20.77
N ASP A 205 -0.94 -2.02 20.94
CA ASP A 205 -2.34 -2.29 20.58
C ASP A 205 -2.49 -2.58 19.08
N LYS A 206 -1.77 -1.83 18.21
CA LYS A 206 -1.76 -2.09 16.76
C LYS A 206 -1.31 -3.50 16.46
N LEU A 207 -0.20 -3.94 17.08
CA LEU A 207 0.35 -5.28 16.90
C LEU A 207 -0.60 -6.37 17.43
N GLU A 208 -1.30 -6.11 18.56
CA GLU A 208 -2.30 -7.03 19.10
C GLU A 208 -3.51 -7.16 18.17
N TRP A 209 -4.02 -6.06 17.59
CA TRP A 209 -5.09 -6.12 16.60
C TRP A 209 -4.66 -6.88 15.34
N ASP A 210 -3.44 -6.68 14.88
CA ASP A 210 -2.89 -7.42 13.75
C ASP A 210 -2.77 -8.92 14.06
N LYS A 211 -2.33 -9.31 15.27
CA LYS A 211 -2.32 -10.70 15.71
C LYS A 211 -3.73 -11.30 15.76
N LYS A 212 -4.72 -10.53 16.24
CA LYS A 212 -6.13 -10.98 16.22
C LYS A 212 -6.61 -11.23 14.80
N TYR A 213 -6.27 -10.35 13.86
CA TYR A 213 -6.64 -10.51 12.46
C TYR A 213 -6.05 -11.78 11.84
N ILE A 214 -4.74 -12.01 11.96
CA ILE A 214 -4.10 -13.20 11.35
C ILE A 214 -4.64 -14.53 11.88
N ARG A 215 -5.18 -14.54 13.12
CA ARG A 215 -5.83 -15.75 13.70
C ARG A 215 -7.22 -15.98 13.12
N LYS A 216 -7.85 -14.99 12.52
CA LYS A 216 -9.26 -15.02 12.05
C LYS A 216 -9.43 -14.59 10.60
N VAL A 217 -8.36 -14.67 9.79
CA VAL A 217 -8.46 -14.33 8.36
C VAL A 217 -9.59 -15.13 7.71
N GLY A 218 -10.59 -14.41 7.20
CA GLY A 218 -11.77 -15.02 6.62
C GLY A 218 -12.72 -14.00 6.00
N PHE A 219 -13.62 -14.46 5.14
CA PHE A 219 -14.54 -13.61 4.40
C PHE A 219 -15.37 -12.68 5.31
N LYS A 220 -15.96 -13.23 6.38
CA LYS A 220 -16.79 -12.44 7.32
C LYS A 220 -15.99 -11.33 7.99
N GLU A 221 -14.75 -11.62 8.39
CA GLU A 221 -13.87 -10.63 9.04
C GLU A 221 -13.46 -9.54 8.07
N ASP A 222 -13.10 -9.89 6.84
CA ASP A 222 -12.72 -8.93 5.82
C ASP A 222 -13.89 -8.01 5.45
N VAL A 223 -15.10 -8.55 5.28
CA VAL A 223 -16.32 -7.76 5.04
C VAL A 223 -16.60 -6.82 6.21
N ARG A 224 -16.50 -7.29 7.46
CA ARG A 224 -16.65 -6.44 8.64
C ARG A 224 -15.69 -5.25 8.63
N ILE A 225 -14.42 -5.51 8.35
CA ILE A 225 -13.40 -4.46 8.31
C ILE A 225 -13.70 -3.45 7.18
N ILE A 226 -14.16 -3.92 6.01
CA ILE A 226 -14.57 -3.02 4.91
C ILE A 226 -15.71 -2.11 5.37
N LEU A 227 -16.76 -2.65 5.98
CA LEU A 227 -17.91 -1.87 6.44
C LEU A 227 -17.50 -0.84 7.50
N GLU A 228 -16.65 -1.24 8.45
CA GLU A 228 -16.11 -0.31 9.46
C GLU A 228 -15.20 0.76 8.85
N THR A 229 -14.41 0.41 7.83
CA THR A 229 -13.57 1.37 7.09
C THR A 229 -14.42 2.43 6.40
N VAL A 230 -15.47 1.99 5.67
CA VAL A 230 -16.41 2.89 5.00
C VAL A 230 -17.10 3.80 6.02
N LYS A 231 -17.64 3.23 7.13
CA LYS A 231 -18.28 4.01 8.18
C LYS A 231 -17.35 5.11 8.73
N LYS A 232 -16.07 4.80 8.94
CA LYS A 232 -15.09 5.77 9.46
C LYS A 232 -14.61 6.80 8.43
N ALA A 233 -14.79 6.54 7.15
CA ALA A 233 -14.47 7.51 6.11
C ALA A 233 -15.55 8.61 6.00
N PHE A 234 -16.78 8.33 6.47
CA PHE A 234 -17.91 9.27 6.44
C PHE A 234 -18.25 9.89 7.80
N ASN A 235 -17.56 9.50 8.88
CA ASN A 235 -17.63 10.13 10.20
C ASN A 235 -16.36 10.94 10.50
#